data_2106f428d877746a833686d9faa2ea22
#
_entry.id   2106f428d877746a833686d9faa2ea22
#
_cell.length_a   1.000
_cell.length_b   1.000
_cell.length_c   1.000
_cell.angle_alpha   90.00
_cell.angle_beta   90.00
_cell.angle_gamma   90.00
#
_symmetry.space_group_name_H-M   'P 1'
#
loop_
_entity.id
_entity.type
_entity.pdbx_description
1 polymer ?
#
loop_
_entity_poly.entity_id
_entity_poly.type
_entity_poly.pdbx_seq_one_letter_code
_entity_poly.pdbx_strand_id
1 'polypeptide(L)'
;LRGRYIYGDYVTGNLFVFDPGAGTAATPELLTTVPGGDVAGFAEDRDGELYVLRLAASRIEKLTPAPAPAIADPFPARLSETGCVVVDGRGATPTPAPALVRYTPIAPFWSDGAEKDRAFTPGNAGVARLSVDGDGDYRFPALGVAMKTFRDPADQRPLETRFFVRHADGTHAGYTYLWRPDGHEADLARGGEAVLGTSVQYTLPSRGDCMTCHQEAAGYFLGLEAAQLTAPIRKSLEDQGIVASASTVTRTLVPPFGSDELALRAASDLHSNCSGCHRPGGSGRGDLDLRAEATLAAKGCDRRPETSDLGVADARVIAPGAPERSVLALRMRRTEVRMPPLGSRTTDAAGIALVESWIGSLARCSN
;
A
#
# COMPACT_ATOMS: atom_id res chain seq x y z
N LEU A 1 19.72 20.97 8.07
CA LEU A 1 20.13 19.97 7.05
C LEU A 1 21.63 20.04 6.70
N ARG A 2 22.42 20.94 7.33
CA ARG A 2 23.85 21.08 7.07
C ARG A 2 24.60 19.75 7.28
N GLY A 3 25.41 19.36 6.31
CA GLY A 3 26.19 18.12 6.37
C GLY A 3 25.41 16.85 6.11
N ARG A 4 24.12 16.94 5.84
CA ARG A 4 23.27 15.82 5.48
C ARG A 4 23.16 15.67 3.97
N TYR A 5 23.04 14.45 3.49
CA TYR A 5 22.75 14.16 2.09
C TYR A 5 21.24 14.06 1.89
N ILE A 6 20.73 14.76 0.87
CA ILE A 6 19.30 14.77 0.52
C ILE A 6 19.14 14.21 -0.88
N TYR A 7 18.14 13.34 -1.05
CA TYR A 7 17.75 12.84 -2.36
C TYR A 7 16.22 12.70 -2.44
N GLY A 8 15.70 12.65 -3.64
CA GLY A 8 14.26 12.58 -3.88
C GLY A 8 13.90 11.52 -4.88
N ASP A 9 12.72 10.96 -4.72
CA ASP A 9 12.09 10.09 -5.71
C ASP A 9 11.18 10.92 -6.62
N TYR A 10 11.41 10.81 -7.93
CA TYR A 10 10.69 11.58 -8.94
C TYR A 10 9.19 11.27 -8.97
N VAL A 11 8.81 10.02 -8.71
CA VAL A 11 7.42 9.56 -8.86
C VAL A 11 6.61 9.84 -7.62
N THR A 12 7.14 9.48 -6.46
CA THR A 12 6.42 9.61 -5.18
C THR A 12 6.52 11.00 -4.58
N GLY A 13 7.54 11.79 -4.99
CA GLY A 13 7.87 13.07 -4.38
C GLY A 13 8.49 12.95 -2.99
N ASN A 14 8.82 11.75 -2.54
CA ASN A 14 9.46 11.55 -1.25
C ASN A 14 10.87 12.11 -1.27
N LEU A 15 11.18 12.98 -0.33
CA LEU A 15 12.51 13.49 -0.07
C LEU A 15 13.08 12.80 1.15
N PHE A 16 14.26 12.23 1.00
CA PHE A 16 14.96 11.52 2.07
C PHE A 16 16.22 12.26 2.46
N VAL A 17 16.62 12.09 3.71
CA VAL A 17 17.83 12.64 4.27
C VAL A 17 18.59 11.58 5.04
N PHE A 18 19.91 11.55 4.95
CA PHE A 18 20.77 10.71 5.77
C PHE A 18 22.10 11.40 6.09
N ASP A 19 22.78 10.89 7.13
CA ASP A 19 24.12 11.33 7.50
C ASP A 19 25.18 10.52 6.72
N PRO A 20 25.90 11.11 5.78
CA PRO A 20 26.92 10.40 5.03
C PRO A 20 28.11 9.96 5.92
N GLY A 21 28.31 10.58 7.08
CA GLY A 21 29.32 10.19 8.06
C GLY A 21 29.04 8.88 8.78
N ALA A 22 27.77 8.40 8.76
CA ALA A 22 27.41 7.13 9.35
C ALA A 22 27.82 5.89 8.51
N GLY A 23 28.42 6.09 7.35
CA GLY A 23 28.90 5.03 6.46
C GLY A 23 27.77 4.12 5.98
N THR A 24 28.04 2.81 5.84
CA THR A 24 27.05 1.82 5.36
C THR A 24 25.89 1.56 6.34
N ALA A 25 25.99 2.07 7.58
CA ALA A 25 24.91 2.01 8.57
C ALA A 25 23.92 3.18 8.47
N ALA A 26 24.13 4.13 7.55
CA ALA A 26 23.24 5.26 7.36
C ALA A 26 21.86 4.80 6.90
N THR A 27 20.85 5.01 7.74
CA THR A 27 19.45 4.74 7.37
C THR A 27 18.82 6.05 6.92
N PRO A 28 18.32 6.13 5.67
CA PRO A 28 17.62 7.31 5.21
C PRO A 28 16.34 7.56 6.01
N GLU A 29 16.14 8.81 6.40
CA GLU A 29 14.92 9.27 7.05
C GLU A 29 14.07 10.02 6.02
N LEU A 30 12.75 9.83 6.03
CA LEU A 30 11.85 10.64 5.22
C LEU A 30 11.84 12.07 5.77
N LEU A 31 12.30 13.02 4.95
CA LEU A 31 12.31 14.44 5.28
C LEU A 31 10.91 15.06 5.09
N THR A 32 10.33 14.83 3.92
CA THR A 32 8.99 15.30 3.55
C THR A 32 8.55 14.62 2.24
N THR A 33 7.28 14.79 1.87
CA THR A 33 6.76 14.40 0.57
C THR A 33 6.29 15.62 -0.19
N VAL A 34 6.77 15.79 -1.41
CA VAL A 34 6.35 16.84 -2.33
C VAL A 34 5.06 16.39 -3.02
N PRO A 35 3.91 17.04 -2.79
CA PRO A 35 2.64 16.59 -3.35
C PRO A 35 2.67 16.55 -4.89
N GLY A 36 2.23 15.43 -5.45
CA GLY A 36 2.23 15.21 -6.90
C GLY A 36 3.56 14.75 -7.50
N GLY A 37 4.58 14.47 -6.69
CA GLY A 37 5.87 13.94 -7.16
C GLY A 37 6.65 14.95 -8.02
N ASP A 38 7.19 14.47 -9.16
CA ASP A 38 7.91 15.20 -10.21
C ASP A 38 9.21 15.91 -9.77
N VAL A 39 9.84 15.44 -8.69
CA VAL A 39 11.14 15.95 -8.19
C VAL A 39 12.25 15.59 -9.17
N ALA A 40 12.65 16.56 -10.01
CA ALA A 40 13.65 16.36 -11.04
C ALA A 40 15.08 16.68 -10.58
N GLY A 41 15.24 17.42 -9.49
CA GLY A 41 16.54 17.80 -8.96
C GLY A 41 16.47 18.77 -7.80
N PHE A 42 17.66 19.17 -7.35
CA PHE A 42 17.86 20.12 -6.26
C PHE A 42 18.77 21.25 -6.70
N ALA A 43 18.63 22.39 -6.06
CA ALA A 43 19.52 23.52 -6.18
C ALA A 43 19.76 24.12 -4.79
N GLU A 44 20.93 24.73 -4.61
CA GLU A 44 21.29 25.46 -3.40
C GLU A 44 21.65 26.90 -3.79
N ASP A 45 21.15 27.88 -3.06
CA ASP A 45 21.54 29.28 -3.25
C ASP A 45 22.80 29.62 -2.42
N ARG A 46 23.30 30.85 -2.61
CA ARG A 46 24.51 31.32 -1.92
C ARG A 46 24.38 31.39 -0.40
N ASP A 47 23.16 31.38 0.11
CA ASP A 47 22.88 31.46 1.55
C ASP A 47 22.73 30.03 2.15
N GLY A 48 22.89 28.99 1.30
CA GLY A 48 22.79 27.58 1.69
C GLY A 48 21.35 27.10 1.82
N GLU A 49 20.39 27.79 1.21
CA GLU A 49 19.00 27.38 1.18
C GLU A 49 18.72 26.41 0.06
N LEU A 50 17.98 25.36 0.34
CA LEU A 50 17.73 24.28 -0.59
C LEU A 50 16.40 24.46 -1.34
N TYR A 51 16.46 24.20 -2.64
CA TYR A 51 15.32 24.26 -3.56
C TYR A 51 15.10 22.91 -4.24
N VAL A 52 13.83 22.58 -4.47
CA VAL A 52 13.38 21.41 -5.22
C VAL A 52 12.91 21.85 -6.61
N LEU A 53 13.42 21.21 -7.64
CA LEU A 53 13.02 21.46 -9.03
C LEU A 53 11.91 20.47 -9.41
N ARG A 54 10.74 21.01 -9.76
CA ARG A 54 9.53 20.27 -10.13
C ARG A 54 9.35 20.35 -11.64
N LEU A 55 9.60 19.25 -12.36
CA LEU A 55 9.62 19.27 -13.83
C LEU A 55 8.22 19.41 -14.42
N ALA A 56 7.29 18.54 -14.06
CA ALA A 56 5.93 18.55 -14.60
C ALA A 56 5.13 19.79 -14.13
N ALA A 57 5.34 20.20 -12.88
CA ALA A 57 4.73 21.41 -12.33
C ALA A 57 5.38 22.71 -12.83
N SER A 58 6.54 22.63 -13.52
CA SER A 58 7.31 23.81 -13.97
C SER A 58 7.57 24.80 -12.83
N ARG A 59 7.98 24.31 -11.65
CA ARG A 59 8.18 25.09 -10.43
C ARG A 59 9.54 24.83 -9.82
N ILE A 60 10.03 25.86 -9.12
CA ILE A 60 11.15 25.76 -8.17
C ILE A 60 10.57 26.11 -6.80
N GLU A 61 10.63 25.20 -5.87
CA GLU A 61 10.06 25.32 -4.53
C GLU A 61 11.17 25.32 -3.48
N LYS A 62 11.19 26.32 -2.61
CA LYS A 62 12.15 26.40 -1.52
C LYS A 62 11.76 25.43 -0.41
N LEU A 63 12.68 24.60 0.06
CA LEU A 63 12.52 23.84 1.28
C LEU A 63 12.62 24.79 2.48
N THR A 64 11.51 25.02 3.14
CA THR A 64 11.47 25.79 4.38
C THR A 64 11.24 24.87 5.57
N PRO A 65 11.78 25.20 6.76
CA PRO A 65 11.36 24.49 7.96
C PRO A 65 9.84 24.50 8.05
N ALA A 66 9.25 23.33 8.25
CA ALA A 66 7.83 23.27 8.58
C ALA A 66 7.59 24.19 9.79
N PRO A 67 6.51 24.97 9.85
CA PRO A 67 6.07 25.56 11.10
C PRO A 67 6.07 24.43 12.13
N ALA A 68 6.67 24.67 13.30
CA ALA A 68 6.76 23.64 14.33
C ALA A 68 5.38 22.96 14.42
N PRO A 69 5.28 21.65 14.22
CA PRO A 69 3.99 20.99 14.25
C PRO A 69 3.32 21.40 15.55
N ALA A 70 2.13 21.95 15.48
CA ALA A 70 1.26 21.97 16.64
C ALA A 70 1.34 20.55 17.17
N ILE A 71 1.89 20.36 18.37
CA ILE A 71 2.33 19.10 18.94
C ILE A 71 1.36 18.02 18.47
N ALA A 72 1.73 17.32 17.39
CA ALA A 72 1.02 16.11 17.05
C ALA A 72 1.28 15.21 18.25
N ASP A 73 0.24 14.82 18.97
CA ASP A 73 0.36 13.89 20.07
C ASP A 73 1.25 12.76 19.59
N PRO A 74 2.40 12.51 20.23
CA PRO A 74 3.32 11.49 19.76
C PRO A 74 2.53 10.18 19.71
N PHE A 75 2.53 9.52 18.55
CA PHE A 75 1.84 8.23 18.42
C PHE A 75 2.43 7.28 19.48
N PRO A 76 1.60 6.52 20.22
CA PRO A 76 2.05 5.78 21.40
C PRO A 76 3.24 4.86 21.12
N ALA A 77 4.16 4.75 22.06
CA ALA A 77 5.35 3.90 21.91
C ALA A 77 4.99 2.39 21.93
N ARG A 78 3.88 2.03 22.59
CA ARG A 78 3.39 0.66 22.72
C ARG A 78 2.05 0.48 22.03
N LEU A 79 1.82 -0.71 21.47
CA LEU A 79 0.57 -1.05 20.81
C LEU A 79 -0.62 -0.98 21.79
N SER A 80 -0.44 -1.46 23.02
CA SER A 80 -1.48 -1.42 24.06
C SER A 80 -1.94 -0.02 24.42
N GLU A 81 -1.10 0.99 24.23
CA GLU A 81 -1.38 2.39 24.55
C GLU A 81 -2.20 3.10 23.45
N THR A 82 -2.39 2.45 22.29
CA THR A 82 -3.12 3.05 21.16
C THR A 82 -4.64 3.13 21.37
N GLY A 83 -5.18 2.37 22.32
CA GLY A 83 -6.62 2.18 22.49
C GLY A 83 -7.28 1.34 21.38
N CYS A 84 -6.53 0.90 20.36
CA CYS A 84 -7.02 0.07 19.26
C CYS A 84 -6.99 -1.43 19.57
N VAL A 85 -6.34 -1.83 20.66
CA VAL A 85 -6.26 -3.21 21.12
C VAL A 85 -6.64 -3.33 22.59
N VAL A 86 -7.19 -4.48 22.96
CA VAL A 86 -7.46 -4.84 24.35
C VAL A 86 -6.39 -5.79 24.83
N VAL A 87 -5.78 -5.46 25.97
CA VAL A 87 -4.83 -6.31 26.69
C VAL A 87 -5.55 -6.81 27.94
N ASP A 88 -5.73 -8.11 28.08
CA ASP A 88 -6.50 -8.69 29.19
C ASP A 88 -5.72 -8.79 30.53
N GLY A 89 -4.47 -8.38 30.52
CA GLY A 89 -3.59 -8.43 31.69
C GLY A 89 -3.18 -9.84 32.16
N ARG A 90 -3.61 -10.89 31.45
CA ARG A 90 -3.34 -12.29 31.78
C ARG A 90 -2.26 -12.92 30.90
N GLY A 91 -1.57 -12.08 30.09
CA GLY A 91 -0.52 -12.53 29.19
C GLY A 91 -1.04 -13.09 27.86
N ALA A 92 -2.31 -12.89 27.54
CA ALA A 92 -2.81 -13.24 26.22
C ALA A 92 -2.44 -12.18 25.17
N THR A 93 -2.28 -12.62 23.95
CA THR A 93 -2.03 -11.72 22.80
C THR A 93 -3.13 -10.68 22.68
N PRO A 94 -2.81 -9.37 22.62
CA PRO A 94 -3.81 -8.32 22.46
C PRO A 94 -4.71 -8.55 21.25
N THR A 95 -5.99 -8.25 21.38
CA THR A 95 -6.99 -8.38 20.32
C THR A 95 -7.51 -7.00 19.92
N PRO A 96 -8.01 -6.82 18.68
CA PRO A 96 -8.64 -5.56 18.29
C PRO A 96 -9.73 -5.14 19.27
N ALA A 97 -9.74 -3.86 19.64
CA ALA A 97 -10.75 -3.30 20.53
C ALA A 97 -12.17 -3.51 19.96
N PRO A 98 -13.19 -3.67 20.80
CA PRO A 98 -14.58 -3.92 20.35
C PRO A 98 -15.15 -2.81 19.46
N ALA A 99 -14.62 -1.61 19.54
CA ALA A 99 -15.04 -0.48 18.72
C ALA A 99 -14.51 -0.56 17.27
N LEU A 100 -13.57 -1.46 16.98
CA LEU A 100 -13.08 -1.66 15.62
C LEU A 100 -13.92 -2.70 14.89
N VAL A 101 -14.28 -2.37 13.65
CA VAL A 101 -14.99 -3.26 12.74
C VAL A 101 -14.00 -4.19 12.07
N ARG A 102 -14.14 -5.50 12.29
CA ARG A 102 -13.33 -6.51 11.63
C ARG A 102 -13.84 -6.77 10.21
N TYR A 103 -12.93 -7.02 9.27
CA TYR A 103 -13.29 -7.37 7.90
C TYR A 103 -12.26 -8.29 7.26
N THR A 104 -12.71 -9.05 6.26
CA THR A 104 -11.86 -9.88 5.43
C THR A 104 -12.11 -9.49 3.97
N PRO A 105 -11.10 -9.01 3.23
CA PRO A 105 -11.24 -8.74 1.81
C PRO A 105 -11.37 -10.05 1.03
N ILE A 106 -12.12 -10.01 -0.06
CA ILE A 106 -12.34 -11.17 -0.94
C ILE A 106 -11.05 -11.58 -1.63
N ALA A 107 -10.28 -10.62 -2.09
CA ALA A 107 -8.97 -10.81 -2.72
C ALA A 107 -7.91 -10.09 -1.87
N PRO A 108 -7.26 -10.78 -0.93
CA PRO A 108 -6.30 -10.14 -0.02
C PRO A 108 -4.98 -9.83 -0.74
N PHE A 109 -4.42 -8.65 -0.47
CA PHE A 109 -3.06 -8.29 -0.87
C PHE A 109 -2.05 -9.29 -0.31
N TRP A 110 -1.15 -9.81 -1.17
CA TRP A 110 -0.09 -10.73 -0.78
C TRP A 110 1.06 -10.01 -0.05
N SER A 111 1.67 -10.65 0.95
CA SER A 111 2.79 -10.08 1.72
C SER A 111 3.68 -11.20 2.26
N ASP A 112 4.61 -11.69 1.44
CA ASP A 112 5.58 -12.75 1.78
C ASP A 112 4.95 -13.98 2.46
N GLY A 113 3.69 -14.29 2.14
CA GLY A 113 2.95 -15.41 2.73
C GLY A 113 2.32 -15.14 4.10
N ALA A 114 2.57 -13.99 4.73
CA ALA A 114 1.99 -13.68 6.03
C ALA A 114 0.46 -13.55 5.96
N GLU A 115 -0.24 -14.16 6.91
CA GLU A 115 -1.67 -13.98 7.11
C GLU A 115 -1.97 -12.63 7.76
N LYS A 116 -3.19 -12.11 7.59
CA LYS A 116 -3.53 -10.78 8.08
C LYS A 116 -4.93 -10.71 8.68
N ASP A 117 -4.99 -10.37 9.95
CA ASP A 117 -6.21 -9.86 10.57
C ASP A 117 -6.37 -8.37 10.23
N ARG A 118 -7.59 -7.95 9.98
CA ARG A 118 -7.88 -6.55 9.62
C ARG A 118 -9.04 -6.01 10.41
N ALA A 119 -8.89 -4.76 10.84
CA ALA A 119 -9.96 -4.02 11.48
C ALA A 119 -9.85 -2.54 11.16
N PHE A 120 -10.93 -1.79 11.32
CA PHE A 120 -10.94 -0.35 11.12
C PHE A 120 -11.93 0.35 12.03
N THR A 121 -11.75 1.67 12.17
CA THR A 121 -12.76 2.56 12.75
C THR A 121 -12.80 3.86 11.95
N PRO A 122 -13.98 4.41 11.67
CA PRO A 122 -14.09 5.73 11.06
C PRO A 122 -13.68 6.88 11.99
N GLY A 123 -13.25 6.62 13.21
CA GLY A 123 -12.90 7.62 14.21
C GLY A 123 -13.98 7.77 15.27
N ASN A 124 -14.41 9.00 15.58
CA ASN A 124 -15.38 9.26 16.64
C ASN A 124 -16.65 8.42 16.50
N ALA A 125 -16.81 7.45 17.39
CA ALA A 125 -17.90 6.49 17.38
C ALA A 125 -19.27 7.19 17.36
N GLY A 126 -20.13 6.81 16.41
CA GLY A 126 -21.49 7.29 16.28
C GLY A 126 -21.66 8.62 15.52
N VAL A 127 -20.57 9.33 15.16
CA VAL A 127 -20.62 10.61 14.44
C VAL A 127 -19.91 10.54 13.10
N ALA A 128 -18.68 10.00 13.09
CA ALA A 128 -17.87 9.92 11.89
C ALA A 128 -18.28 8.71 11.03
N ARG A 129 -18.36 8.91 9.71
CA ARG A 129 -18.75 7.89 8.74
C ARG A 129 -17.76 7.87 7.59
N LEU A 130 -17.55 6.68 7.02
CA LEU A 130 -16.86 6.54 5.74
C LEU A 130 -17.73 7.12 4.63
N SER A 131 -17.12 7.83 3.69
CA SER A 131 -17.74 8.11 2.39
C SER A 131 -17.21 7.12 1.35
N VAL A 132 -17.92 7.00 0.23
CA VAL A 132 -17.52 6.14 -0.89
C VAL A 132 -17.32 7.04 -2.09
N ASP A 133 -16.20 6.90 -2.79
CA ASP A 133 -15.97 7.63 -4.03
C ASP A 133 -16.50 6.89 -5.28
N GLY A 134 -16.28 7.47 -6.46
CA GLY A 134 -16.74 6.92 -7.72
C GLY A 134 -16.12 5.58 -8.10
N ASP A 135 -14.93 5.28 -7.58
CA ASP A 135 -14.21 4.02 -7.79
C ASP A 135 -14.60 2.95 -6.76
N GLY A 136 -15.35 3.32 -5.72
CA GLY A 136 -15.78 2.44 -4.64
C GLY A 136 -14.80 2.38 -3.47
N ASP A 137 -13.76 3.19 -3.48
CA ASP A 137 -12.81 3.29 -2.38
C ASP A 137 -13.48 4.00 -1.18
N TYR A 138 -13.29 3.45 0.02
CA TYR A 138 -13.79 4.08 1.23
C TYR A 138 -12.85 5.18 1.71
N ARG A 139 -13.38 6.39 1.80
CA ARG A 139 -12.67 7.59 2.29
C ARG A 139 -12.92 7.75 3.78
N PHE A 140 -11.84 7.73 4.53
CA PHE A 140 -11.91 7.86 5.98
C PHE A 140 -12.00 9.34 6.40
N PRO A 141 -12.83 9.68 7.38
CA PRO A 141 -12.85 11.01 8.01
C PRO A 141 -11.61 11.21 8.87
N ALA A 142 -11.40 12.41 9.37
CA ALA A 142 -10.36 12.70 10.37
C ALA A 142 -10.50 11.76 11.57
N LEU A 143 -9.37 11.32 12.13
CA LEU A 143 -9.25 10.30 13.19
C LEU A 143 -9.63 8.88 12.75
N GLY A 144 -9.88 8.65 11.47
CA GLY A 144 -10.10 7.32 10.94
C GLY A 144 -8.83 6.48 10.97
N VAL A 145 -8.98 5.19 11.28
CA VAL A 145 -7.87 4.25 11.46
C VAL A 145 -8.19 2.93 10.77
N ALA A 146 -7.25 2.43 9.98
CA ALA A 146 -7.23 1.03 9.55
C ALA A 146 -6.06 0.31 10.23
N MET A 147 -6.31 -0.92 10.71
CA MET A 147 -5.34 -1.76 11.40
C MET A 147 -5.19 -3.09 10.68
N LYS A 148 -3.95 -3.56 10.53
CA LYS A 148 -3.62 -4.88 9.98
C LYS A 148 -2.59 -5.55 10.90
N THR A 149 -2.90 -6.71 11.44
CA THR A 149 -1.94 -7.54 12.18
C THR A 149 -1.50 -8.68 11.29
N PHE A 150 -0.20 -8.79 11.07
CA PHE A 150 0.44 -9.83 10.28
C PHE A 150 0.82 -10.99 11.19
N ARG A 151 0.50 -12.21 10.74
CA ARG A 151 0.77 -13.44 11.47
C ARG A 151 1.59 -14.39 10.62
N ASP A 152 2.46 -15.13 11.27
CA ASP A 152 3.13 -16.26 10.66
C ASP A 152 2.11 -17.40 10.45
N PRO A 153 1.94 -17.93 9.23
CA PRO A 153 0.98 -19.00 8.96
C PRO A 153 1.35 -20.32 9.65
N ALA A 154 2.63 -20.55 9.98
CA ALA A 154 3.10 -21.81 10.58
C ALA A 154 2.69 -21.94 12.05
N ASP A 155 2.69 -20.86 12.82
CA ASP A 155 2.43 -20.90 14.26
C ASP A 155 1.41 -19.86 14.76
N GLN A 156 0.85 -19.06 13.83
CA GLN A 156 -0.13 -17.99 14.09
C GLN A 156 0.40 -16.87 15.01
N ARG A 157 1.70 -16.83 15.25
CA ARG A 157 2.33 -15.78 16.04
C ARG A 157 2.20 -14.43 15.34
N PRO A 158 1.80 -13.37 16.05
CA PRO A 158 1.79 -12.03 15.50
C PRO A 158 3.24 -11.57 15.26
N LEU A 159 3.47 -10.97 14.11
CA LEU A 159 4.78 -10.49 13.66
C LEU A 159 4.85 -8.97 13.79
N GLU A 160 3.88 -8.29 13.19
CA GLU A 160 3.72 -6.85 13.22
C GLU A 160 2.26 -6.43 13.20
N THR A 161 1.98 -5.24 13.68
CA THR A 161 0.68 -4.57 13.49
C THR A 161 0.92 -3.22 12.86
N ARG A 162 0.26 -2.97 11.73
CA ARG A 162 0.31 -1.67 11.02
C ARG A 162 -1.00 -0.93 11.21
N PHE A 163 -0.87 0.37 11.49
CA PHE A 163 -1.94 1.33 11.40
C PHE A 163 -1.74 2.21 10.19
N PHE A 164 -2.83 2.53 9.52
CA PHE A 164 -2.89 3.66 8.62
C PHE A 164 -3.93 4.63 9.16
N VAL A 165 -3.53 5.87 9.38
CA VAL A 165 -4.30 6.85 10.16
C VAL A 165 -4.51 8.12 9.35
N ARG A 166 -5.70 8.67 9.40
CA ARG A 166 -5.97 10.05 9.02
C ARG A 166 -6.03 10.90 10.29
N HIS A 167 -5.04 11.77 10.47
CA HIS A 167 -4.95 12.64 11.66
C HIS A 167 -6.06 13.71 11.70
N ALA A 168 -6.19 14.37 12.84
CA ALA A 168 -7.17 15.43 13.04
C ALA A 168 -6.98 16.62 12.09
N ASP A 169 -5.74 16.90 11.68
CA ASP A 169 -5.37 17.94 10.71
C ASP A 169 -5.59 17.52 9.24
N GLY A 170 -6.07 16.28 9.02
CA GLY A 170 -6.33 15.71 7.70
C GLY A 170 -5.13 15.04 7.05
N THR A 171 -3.93 15.09 7.65
CA THR A 171 -2.76 14.38 7.15
C THR A 171 -2.89 12.86 7.33
N HIS A 172 -2.15 12.09 6.52
CA HIS A 172 -2.15 10.64 6.56
C HIS A 172 -0.78 10.11 6.95
N ALA A 173 -0.73 9.05 7.76
CA ALA A 173 0.51 8.38 8.10
C ALA A 173 0.32 6.89 8.39
N GLY A 174 1.37 6.12 8.10
CA GLY A 174 1.48 4.71 8.50
C GLY A 174 2.32 4.59 9.77
N TYR A 175 1.92 3.70 10.66
CA TYR A 175 2.65 3.36 11.88
C TYR A 175 2.74 1.85 12.00
N THR A 176 3.94 1.35 12.30
CA THR A 176 4.18 -0.08 12.43
C THR A 176 4.67 -0.41 13.83
N TYR A 177 4.08 -1.44 14.42
CA TYR A 177 4.49 -2.00 15.69
C TYR A 177 5.05 -3.39 15.46
N LEU A 178 6.26 -3.64 15.95
CA LEU A 178 6.91 -4.94 15.90
C LEU A 178 6.59 -5.71 17.19
N TRP A 179 6.03 -6.89 17.06
CA TRP A 179 5.68 -7.74 18.20
C TRP A 179 6.93 -8.29 18.87
N ARG A 180 6.91 -8.26 20.20
CA ARG A 180 7.95 -8.93 21.01
C ARG A 180 7.84 -10.45 20.84
N PRO A 181 8.96 -11.17 21.06
CA PRO A 181 8.96 -12.64 20.89
C PRO A 181 7.93 -13.38 21.75
N ASP A 182 7.56 -12.81 22.91
CA ASP A 182 6.53 -13.36 23.80
C ASP A 182 5.10 -13.18 23.29
N GLY A 183 4.88 -12.34 22.28
CA GLY A 183 3.57 -12.08 21.67
C GLY A 183 2.59 -11.27 22.53
N HIS A 184 3.02 -10.69 23.64
CA HIS A 184 2.15 -9.97 24.58
C HIS A 184 2.11 -8.48 24.38
N GLU A 185 3.11 -7.90 23.72
CA GLU A 185 3.20 -6.47 23.44
C GLU A 185 3.94 -6.25 22.12
N ALA A 186 3.72 -5.08 21.51
CA ALA A 186 4.46 -4.64 20.34
C ALA A 186 4.94 -3.19 20.53
N ASP A 187 6.15 -2.92 20.08
CA ASP A 187 6.79 -1.62 20.19
C ASP A 187 6.76 -0.90 18.84
N LEU A 188 6.60 0.44 18.88
CA LEU A 188 6.59 1.28 17.69
C LEU A 188 7.95 1.20 16.98
N ALA A 189 7.95 0.71 15.76
CA ALA A 189 9.12 0.55 14.91
C ALA A 189 9.34 1.78 14.01
N ARG A 190 10.59 1.99 13.60
CA ARG A 190 10.97 3.08 12.69
C ARG A 190 10.96 2.67 11.22
N GLY A 191 11.02 1.37 10.94
CA GLY A 191 11.20 0.79 9.61
C GLY A 191 12.65 0.38 9.36
N GLY A 192 12.82 -0.57 8.44
CA GLY A 192 14.14 -1.15 8.18
C GLY A 192 14.49 -2.35 9.06
N GLU A 193 13.79 -2.57 10.17
CA GLU A 193 14.00 -3.73 11.04
C GLU A 193 13.62 -5.03 10.33
N ALA A 194 14.36 -6.09 10.59
CA ALA A 194 14.05 -7.42 10.10
C ALA A 194 12.91 -8.04 10.89
N VAL A 195 11.91 -8.57 10.18
CA VAL A 195 10.86 -9.43 10.76
C VAL A 195 11.25 -10.86 10.51
N LEU A 196 11.43 -11.62 11.59
CA LEU A 196 11.83 -13.01 11.56
C LEU A 196 10.71 -13.87 12.14
N GLY A 197 9.90 -14.43 11.26
CA GLY A 197 8.90 -15.43 11.59
C GLY A 197 9.49 -16.85 11.50
N THR A 198 8.65 -17.84 11.72
CA THR A 198 8.98 -19.27 11.56
C THR A 198 8.99 -19.65 10.08
N SER A 199 8.01 -19.17 9.32
CA SER A 199 7.85 -19.48 7.89
C SER A 199 7.95 -18.25 6.98
N VAL A 200 7.94 -17.05 7.54
CA VAL A 200 8.02 -15.79 6.79
C VAL A 200 9.17 -14.92 7.28
N GLN A 201 9.81 -14.22 6.36
CA GLN A 201 10.89 -13.30 6.67
C GLN A 201 10.85 -12.10 5.71
N TYR A 202 10.83 -10.89 6.27
CA TYR A 202 10.84 -9.65 5.49
C TYR A 202 11.42 -8.47 6.27
N THR A 203 11.48 -7.30 5.65
CA THR A 203 11.90 -6.05 6.31
C THR A 203 10.68 -5.15 6.49
N LEU A 204 10.55 -4.54 7.65
CA LEU A 204 9.50 -3.57 7.92
C LEU A 204 9.64 -2.38 6.96
N PRO A 205 8.55 -1.96 6.31
CA PRO A 205 8.56 -0.71 5.56
C PRO A 205 8.69 0.48 6.52
N SER A 206 9.39 1.51 6.06
CA SER A 206 9.42 2.79 6.74
C SER A 206 8.07 3.53 6.58
N ARG A 207 7.88 4.61 7.34
CA ARG A 207 6.68 5.48 7.16
C ARG A 207 6.57 6.05 5.76
N GLY A 208 7.71 6.39 5.14
CA GLY A 208 7.76 6.87 3.76
C GLY A 208 7.32 5.81 2.76
N ASP A 209 7.76 4.56 2.97
CA ASP A 209 7.37 3.45 2.10
C ASP A 209 5.85 3.22 2.10
N CYS A 210 5.16 3.45 3.22
CA CYS A 210 3.71 3.35 3.28
C CYS A 210 3.04 4.29 2.26
N MET A 211 3.53 5.52 2.15
CA MET A 211 2.95 6.54 1.27
C MET A 211 3.18 6.26 -0.22
N THR A 212 4.08 5.36 -0.59
CA THR A 212 4.27 4.93 -1.98
C THR A 212 3.02 4.27 -2.56
N CYS A 213 2.30 3.50 -1.75
CA CYS A 213 1.07 2.81 -2.16
C CYS A 213 -0.20 3.52 -1.63
N HIS A 214 -0.13 4.07 -0.40
CA HIS A 214 -1.26 4.75 0.25
C HIS A 214 -1.37 6.19 -0.23
N GLN A 215 -1.97 6.38 -1.41
CA GLN A 215 -2.05 7.65 -2.13
C GLN A 215 -3.49 8.14 -2.26
N GLU A 216 -3.64 9.41 -2.60
CA GLU A 216 -4.94 10.04 -2.82
C GLU A 216 -5.75 9.33 -3.92
N ALA A 217 -5.10 8.97 -5.02
CA ALA A 217 -5.74 8.26 -6.14
C ALA A 217 -6.37 6.92 -5.71
N ALA A 218 -5.85 6.29 -4.65
CA ALA A 218 -6.34 5.02 -4.12
C ALA A 218 -7.07 5.17 -2.77
N GLY A 219 -7.58 6.36 -2.47
CA GLY A 219 -8.32 6.60 -1.23
C GLY A 219 -7.50 6.56 0.04
N TYR A 220 -6.19 6.44 -0.05
CA TYR A 220 -5.24 6.25 1.04
C TYR A 220 -5.39 4.92 1.82
N PHE A 221 -6.60 4.40 2.02
CA PHE A 221 -6.90 3.22 2.86
C PHE A 221 -7.08 1.97 2.00
N LEU A 222 -5.98 1.32 1.65
CA LEU A 222 -5.96 0.20 0.71
C LEU A 222 -6.60 -1.08 1.25
N GLY A 223 -7.37 -1.75 0.39
CA GLY A 223 -7.96 -3.06 0.64
C GLY A 223 -9.24 -3.01 1.48
N LEU A 224 -9.75 -1.81 1.83
CA LEU A 224 -11.10 -1.60 2.31
C LEU A 224 -11.84 -0.74 1.29
N GLU A 225 -12.56 -1.40 0.40
CA GLU A 225 -13.32 -0.83 -0.69
C GLU A 225 -14.56 -1.68 -0.97
N ALA A 226 -15.54 -1.12 -1.67
CA ALA A 226 -16.79 -1.81 -1.93
C ALA A 226 -16.62 -3.12 -2.71
N ALA A 227 -15.69 -3.18 -3.67
CA ALA A 227 -15.43 -4.37 -4.48
C ALA A 227 -14.83 -5.54 -3.68
N GLN A 228 -14.13 -5.25 -2.57
CA GLN A 228 -13.51 -6.24 -1.70
C GLN A 228 -14.47 -6.85 -0.66
N LEU A 229 -15.69 -6.33 -0.54
CA LEU A 229 -16.66 -6.76 0.45
C LEU A 229 -17.88 -7.40 -0.23
N THR A 230 -18.39 -8.48 0.38
CA THR A 230 -19.63 -9.09 -0.10
C THR A 230 -20.83 -8.15 0.12
N ALA A 231 -21.89 -8.30 -0.68
CA ALA A 231 -23.07 -7.47 -0.58
C ALA A 231 -23.71 -7.46 0.84
N PRO A 232 -23.79 -8.59 1.58
CA PRO A 232 -24.28 -8.58 2.96
C PRO A 232 -23.41 -7.75 3.90
N ILE A 233 -22.06 -7.78 3.74
CA ILE A 233 -21.15 -7.00 4.57
C ILE A 233 -21.32 -5.51 4.27
N ARG A 234 -21.35 -5.11 2.98
CA ARG A 234 -21.61 -3.71 2.60
C ARG A 234 -22.90 -3.19 3.21
N LYS A 235 -23.99 -3.95 3.05
CA LYS A 235 -25.28 -3.58 3.64
C LYS A 235 -25.22 -3.46 5.15
N SER A 236 -24.53 -4.36 5.84
CA SER A 236 -24.36 -4.29 7.29
C SER A 236 -23.62 -3.00 7.72
N LEU A 237 -22.60 -2.56 6.98
CA LEU A 237 -21.90 -1.31 7.27
C LEU A 237 -22.81 -0.08 7.07
N GLU A 238 -23.66 -0.11 6.06
CA GLU A 238 -24.66 0.94 5.80
C GLU A 238 -25.73 0.97 6.91
N ASP A 239 -26.32 -0.18 7.25
CA ASP A 239 -27.37 -0.31 8.29
C ASP A 239 -26.84 0.14 9.67
N GLN A 240 -25.58 -0.11 9.97
CA GLN A 240 -24.90 0.37 11.19
C GLN A 240 -24.51 1.85 11.13
N GLY A 241 -24.72 2.53 9.99
CA GLY A 241 -24.34 3.91 9.79
C GLY A 241 -22.84 4.16 9.78
N ILE A 242 -22.02 3.12 9.54
CA ILE A 242 -20.55 3.22 9.41
C ILE A 242 -20.19 3.86 8.07
N VAL A 243 -20.97 3.58 7.03
CA VAL A 243 -20.85 4.17 5.69
C VAL A 243 -21.98 5.17 5.48
N ALA A 244 -21.65 6.37 4.96
CA ALA A 244 -22.60 7.47 4.82
C ALA A 244 -23.62 7.26 3.69
N SER A 245 -23.24 6.53 2.63
CA SER A 245 -24.07 6.26 1.45
C SER A 245 -23.67 4.95 0.80
N ALA A 246 -24.62 4.29 0.14
CA ALA A 246 -24.34 3.08 -0.62
C ALA A 246 -23.35 3.36 -1.77
N SER A 247 -22.45 2.42 -2.01
CA SER A 247 -21.56 2.45 -3.16
C SER A 247 -22.37 2.21 -4.44
N THR A 248 -22.06 2.96 -5.49
CA THR A 248 -22.57 2.71 -6.85
C THR A 248 -21.84 1.55 -7.54
N VAL A 249 -20.73 1.08 -6.97
CA VAL A 249 -19.97 -0.05 -7.48
C VAL A 249 -20.74 -1.34 -7.22
N THR A 250 -21.18 -1.98 -8.29
CA THR A 250 -21.95 -3.23 -8.23
C THR A 250 -21.09 -4.48 -8.32
N ARG A 251 -19.92 -4.37 -8.95
CA ARG A 251 -19.00 -5.51 -9.10
C ARG A 251 -18.34 -5.84 -7.75
N THR A 252 -18.32 -7.12 -7.44
CA THR A 252 -17.57 -7.68 -6.32
C THR A 252 -16.40 -8.47 -6.90
N LEU A 253 -15.21 -8.36 -6.33
CA LEU A 253 -14.08 -9.21 -6.68
C LEU A 253 -14.40 -10.67 -6.37
N VAL A 254 -13.62 -11.58 -6.95
CA VAL A 254 -13.71 -13.00 -6.64
C VAL A 254 -12.42 -13.47 -5.96
N PRO A 255 -12.45 -14.55 -5.16
CA PRO A 255 -11.23 -15.12 -4.59
C PRO A 255 -10.24 -15.52 -5.70
N PRO A 256 -9.00 -15.00 -5.71
CA PRO A 256 -8.02 -15.30 -6.78
C PRO A 256 -7.74 -16.79 -6.95
N PHE A 257 -7.78 -17.52 -5.85
CA PHE A 257 -7.53 -18.98 -5.82
C PHE A 257 -8.82 -19.79 -5.62
N GLY A 258 -9.98 -19.21 -5.96
CA GLY A 258 -11.28 -19.87 -5.97
C GLY A 258 -11.56 -20.66 -7.24
N SER A 259 -12.83 -20.97 -7.49
CA SER A 259 -13.32 -21.73 -8.64
C SER A 259 -13.93 -20.88 -9.73
N ASP A 260 -13.90 -19.56 -9.61
CA ASP A 260 -14.43 -18.63 -10.62
C ASP A 260 -13.62 -18.66 -11.91
N GLU A 261 -14.13 -18.02 -12.95
CA GLU A 261 -13.45 -17.92 -14.23
C GLU A 261 -12.04 -17.34 -14.10
N LEU A 262 -11.10 -17.88 -14.85
CA LEU A 262 -9.68 -17.53 -14.80
C LEU A 262 -9.43 -16.03 -14.94
N ALA A 263 -10.14 -15.36 -15.86
CA ALA A 263 -10.00 -13.92 -16.08
C ALA A 263 -10.46 -13.11 -14.88
N LEU A 264 -11.55 -13.48 -14.21
CA LEU A 264 -12.06 -12.81 -13.02
C LEU A 264 -11.09 -12.96 -11.85
N ARG A 265 -10.51 -14.15 -11.68
CA ARG A 265 -9.53 -14.45 -10.64
C ARG A 265 -8.25 -13.66 -10.84
N ALA A 266 -7.70 -13.64 -12.05
CA ALA A 266 -6.52 -12.86 -12.40
C ALA A 266 -6.76 -11.35 -12.25
N ALA A 267 -7.93 -10.85 -12.67
CA ALA A 267 -8.29 -9.46 -12.49
C ALA A 267 -8.43 -9.07 -11.01
N SER A 268 -8.96 -9.96 -10.16
CA SER A 268 -9.06 -9.74 -8.72
C SER A 268 -7.69 -9.73 -8.04
N ASP A 269 -6.77 -10.62 -8.47
CA ASP A 269 -5.40 -10.65 -7.98
C ASP A 269 -4.63 -9.37 -8.34
N LEU A 270 -4.66 -8.97 -9.61
CA LEU A 270 -4.03 -7.76 -10.10
C LEU A 270 -4.63 -6.51 -9.46
N HIS A 271 -5.94 -6.47 -9.27
CA HIS A 271 -6.60 -5.38 -8.54
C HIS A 271 -6.02 -5.23 -7.14
N SER A 272 -5.98 -6.30 -6.38
CA SER A 272 -5.57 -6.27 -4.98
C SER A 272 -4.08 -5.97 -4.79
N ASN A 273 -3.23 -6.47 -5.69
CA ASN A 273 -1.79 -6.39 -5.55
C ASN A 273 -1.16 -5.20 -6.30
N CYS A 274 -1.83 -4.65 -7.30
CA CYS A 274 -1.22 -3.68 -8.21
C CYS A 274 -2.01 -2.37 -8.34
N SER A 275 -3.35 -2.39 -8.23
CA SER A 275 -4.18 -1.21 -8.52
C SER A 275 -4.01 -0.07 -7.53
N GLY A 276 -3.44 -0.31 -6.34
CA GLY A 276 -3.08 0.77 -5.41
C GLY A 276 -2.14 1.81 -6.03
N CYS A 277 -1.25 1.36 -6.93
CA CYS A 277 -0.33 2.22 -7.69
C CYS A 277 -0.74 2.35 -9.16
N HIS A 278 -1.17 1.26 -9.81
CA HIS A 278 -1.51 1.23 -11.23
C HIS A 278 -3.01 1.51 -11.43
N ARG A 279 -3.34 2.79 -11.40
CA ARG A 279 -4.66 3.38 -11.68
C ARG A 279 -4.49 4.83 -12.16
N PRO A 280 -5.51 5.47 -12.76
CA PRO A 280 -5.44 6.89 -13.10
C PRO A 280 -5.06 7.75 -11.90
N GLY A 281 -4.04 8.60 -12.06
CA GLY A 281 -3.52 9.46 -10.97
C GLY A 281 -2.68 8.74 -9.92
N GLY A 282 -2.47 7.43 -10.04
CA GLY A 282 -1.59 6.65 -9.16
C GLY A 282 -0.10 6.80 -9.50
N SER A 283 0.79 6.30 -8.65
CA SER A 283 2.25 6.37 -8.83
C SER A 283 2.80 5.35 -9.84
N GLY A 284 2.00 4.40 -10.29
CA GLY A 284 2.41 3.39 -11.26
C GLY A 284 2.75 4.02 -12.62
N ARG A 285 3.94 3.72 -13.16
CA ARG A 285 4.36 4.23 -14.47
C ARG A 285 3.65 3.53 -15.62
N GLY A 286 3.60 4.20 -16.78
CA GLY A 286 3.17 3.63 -18.05
C GLY A 286 1.66 3.67 -18.27
N ASP A 287 0.93 4.55 -17.61
CA ASP A 287 -0.52 4.72 -17.77
C ASP A 287 -1.28 3.37 -17.79
N LEU A 288 -0.85 2.46 -16.90
CA LEU A 288 -1.41 1.11 -16.77
C LEU A 288 -2.44 1.12 -15.65
N ASP A 289 -3.67 0.77 -15.99
CA ASP A 289 -4.76 0.62 -15.02
C ASP A 289 -4.98 -0.89 -14.77
N LEU A 290 -4.70 -1.33 -13.55
CA LEU A 290 -4.86 -2.72 -13.12
C LEU A 290 -6.03 -2.92 -12.15
N ARG A 291 -6.97 -1.97 -12.09
CA ARG A 291 -8.27 -2.23 -11.47
C ARG A 291 -8.99 -3.34 -12.22
N ALA A 292 -9.83 -4.10 -11.55
CA ALA A 292 -10.44 -5.31 -12.12
C ALA A 292 -11.18 -5.04 -13.43
N GLU A 293 -11.95 -3.95 -13.52
CA GLU A 293 -12.67 -3.57 -14.72
C GLU A 293 -11.73 -3.25 -15.90
N ALA A 294 -10.65 -2.51 -15.61
CA ALA A 294 -9.67 -2.14 -16.62
C ALA A 294 -8.85 -3.35 -17.08
N THR A 295 -8.53 -4.28 -16.17
CA THR A 295 -7.85 -5.54 -16.49
C THR A 295 -8.71 -6.41 -17.40
N LEU A 296 -10.00 -6.56 -17.08
CA LEU A 296 -10.95 -7.32 -17.90
C LEU A 296 -11.21 -6.68 -19.26
N ALA A 297 -11.16 -5.34 -19.34
CA ALA A 297 -11.19 -4.60 -20.59
C ALA A 297 -9.85 -4.64 -21.36
N ALA A 298 -8.88 -5.44 -20.86
CA ALA A 298 -7.56 -5.67 -21.47
C ALA A 298 -6.78 -4.37 -21.77
N LYS A 299 -6.93 -3.32 -20.97
CA LYS A 299 -6.09 -2.13 -21.04
C LYS A 299 -4.63 -2.52 -20.80
N GLY A 300 -3.76 -2.29 -21.75
CA GLY A 300 -2.36 -2.76 -21.71
C GLY A 300 -2.10 -3.97 -22.60
N CYS A 301 -3.14 -4.61 -23.12
CA CYS A 301 -3.00 -5.71 -24.08
C CYS A 301 -2.34 -5.22 -25.38
N ASP A 302 -1.35 -5.96 -25.86
CA ASP A 302 -0.52 -5.69 -27.04
C ASP A 302 0.15 -4.31 -27.10
N ARG A 303 0.15 -3.57 -25.98
CA ARG A 303 0.87 -2.30 -25.85
C ARG A 303 2.37 -2.52 -25.71
N ARG A 304 3.18 -1.69 -26.36
CA ARG A 304 4.63 -1.64 -26.10
C ARG A 304 4.87 -1.03 -24.70
N PRO A 305 5.84 -1.58 -23.94
CA PRO A 305 6.20 -1.00 -22.66
C PRO A 305 6.86 0.37 -22.85
N GLU A 306 6.44 1.36 -22.07
CA GLU A 306 6.96 2.72 -22.14
C GLU A 306 8.28 2.89 -21.38
N THR A 307 8.50 2.09 -20.34
CA THR A 307 9.64 2.27 -19.43
C THR A 307 10.79 1.33 -19.72
N SER A 308 10.53 0.06 -19.97
CA SER A 308 11.53 -0.96 -20.26
C SER A 308 10.87 -2.22 -20.81
N ASP A 309 11.47 -2.79 -21.84
CA ASP A 309 11.14 -4.11 -22.39
C ASP A 309 11.82 -5.26 -21.63
N LEU A 310 12.61 -4.93 -20.60
CA LEU A 310 13.40 -5.87 -19.79
C LEU A 310 14.38 -6.72 -20.61
N GLY A 311 14.80 -6.23 -21.79
CA GLY A 311 15.69 -6.93 -22.72
C GLY A 311 15.02 -8.10 -23.46
N VAL A 312 13.69 -8.12 -23.52
CA VAL A 312 12.92 -9.16 -24.18
C VAL A 312 12.45 -8.67 -25.56
N ALA A 313 12.83 -9.40 -26.61
CA ALA A 313 12.42 -9.07 -27.96
C ALA A 313 10.89 -9.11 -28.10
N ASP A 314 10.34 -8.12 -28.81
CA ASP A 314 8.89 -7.97 -29.03
C ASP A 314 8.04 -7.99 -27.74
N ALA A 315 8.61 -7.54 -26.63
CA ALA A 315 7.88 -7.42 -25.37
C ALA A 315 6.64 -6.53 -25.52
N ARG A 316 5.60 -6.90 -24.79
CA ARG A 316 4.37 -6.12 -24.62
C ARG A 316 4.09 -5.97 -23.12
N VAL A 317 3.29 -4.99 -22.75
CA VAL A 317 2.78 -4.90 -21.37
C VAL A 317 2.04 -6.20 -21.03
N ILE A 318 1.10 -6.61 -21.89
CA ILE A 318 0.48 -7.93 -21.90
C ILE A 318 0.54 -8.46 -23.35
N ALA A 319 1.31 -9.52 -23.60
CA ALA A 319 1.40 -10.21 -24.88
C ALA A 319 0.41 -11.38 -24.89
N PRO A 320 -0.70 -11.33 -25.65
CA PRO A 320 -1.67 -12.41 -25.68
C PRO A 320 -1.02 -13.76 -26.02
N GLY A 321 -1.32 -14.78 -25.26
CA GLY A 321 -0.78 -16.13 -25.42
C GLY A 321 0.70 -16.30 -25.08
N ALA A 322 1.41 -15.23 -24.64
CA ALA A 322 2.85 -15.23 -24.45
C ALA A 322 3.28 -14.56 -23.12
N PRO A 323 3.06 -15.23 -21.98
CA PRO A 323 3.46 -14.67 -20.68
C PRO A 323 4.97 -14.38 -20.58
N GLU A 324 5.81 -15.14 -21.29
CA GLU A 324 7.27 -14.93 -21.36
C GLU A 324 7.70 -13.64 -22.08
N ARG A 325 6.78 -13.01 -22.84
CA ARG A 325 6.97 -11.72 -23.49
C ARG A 325 6.14 -10.59 -22.86
N SER A 326 5.41 -10.92 -21.80
CA SER A 326 4.56 -9.98 -21.08
C SER A 326 5.33 -9.32 -19.93
N VAL A 327 5.60 -8.01 -20.03
CA VAL A 327 6.34 -7.27 -19.01
C VAL A 327 5.63 -7.33 -17.65
N LEU A 328 4.29 -7.39 -17.63
CA LEU A 328 3.51 -7.60 -16.41
C LEU A 328 3.96 -8.87 -15.68
N ALA A 329 3.92 -10.03 -16.33
CA ALA A 329 4.33 -11.31 -15.74
C ALA A 329 5.83 -11.33 -15.40
N LEU A 330 6.67 -10.78 -16.28
CA LEU A 330 8.11 -10.72 -16.06
C LEU A 330 8.47 -9.90 -14.81
N ARG A 331 7.79 -8.78 -14.57
CA ARG A 331 8.03 -7.97 -13.37
C ARG A 331 7.52 -8.63 -12.08
N MET A 332 6.51 -9.44 -12.14
CA MET A 332 6.07 -10.25 -10.99
C MET A 332 7.10 -11.33 -10.64
N ARG A 333 7.82 -11.86 -11.63
CA ARG A 333 8.75 -12.99 -11.49
C ARG A 333 10.18 -12.57 -11.15
N ARG A 334 10.70 -11.47 -11.75
CA ARG A 334 12.10 -11.06 -11.61
C ARG A 334 12.33 -10.33 -10.30
N THR A 335 13.44 -10.63 -9.64
CA THR A 335 13.81 -10.04 -8.34
C THR A 335 14.38 -8.63 -8.47
N GLU A 336 15.15 -8.34 -9.53
CA GLU A 336 15.87 -7.08 -9.71
C GLU A 336 14.99 -5.90 -10.11
N VAL A 337 13.85 -6.21 -10.75
CA VAL A 337 12.90 -5.20 -11.27
C VAL A 337 11.47 -5.55 -10.90
N ARG A 338 11.32 -6.16 -9.73
CA ARG A 338 10.07 -6.74 -9.27
C ARG A 338 8.96 -5.69 -9.08
N MET A 339 7.73 -6.15 -9.31
CA MET A 339 6.50 -5.52 -8.88
C MET A 339 5.70 -6.48 -7.99
N PRO A 340 5.16 -6.02 -6.86
CA PRO A 340 5.34 -4.70 -6.24
C PRO A 340 6.80 -4.43 -5.82
N PRO A 341 7.28 -3.18 -5.88
CA PRO A 341 8.67 -2.84 -5.55
C PRO A 341 8.94 -2.82 -4.05
N LEU A 342 7.89 -2.77 -3.24
CA LEU A 342 7.93 -2.66 -1.78
C LEU A 342 6.98 -3.66 -1.13
N GLY A 343 7.19 -3.93 0.15
CA GLY A 343 6.28 -4.73 0.98
C GLY A 343 6.41 -6.23 0.82
N SER A 344 7.38 -6.71 0.02
CA SER A 344 7.69 -8.14 -0.08
C SER A 344 9.14 -8.38 -0.48
N ARG A 345 9.73 -9.47 -0.02
CA ARG A 345 11.07 -9.97 -0.39
C ARG A 345 11.01 -11.16 -1.33
N THR A 346 9.99 -11.96 -1.21
CA THR A 346 9.78 -13.16 -2.03
C THR A 346 8.77 -12.89 -3.13
N THR A 347 8.69 -13.75 -4.10
CA THR A 347 7.70 -13.70 -5.18
C THR A 347 6.48 -14.51 -4.80
N ASP A 348 5.30 -14.02 -5.16
CA ASP A 348 4.04 -14.78 -5.05
C ASP A 348 3.95 -15.80 -6.19
N ALA A 349 4.43 -17.02 -5.96
CA ALA A 349 4.42 -18.07 -6.98
C ALA A 349 3.01 -18.43 -7.46
N ALA A 350 2.01 -18.37 -6.57
CA ALA A 350 0.62 -18.69 -6.92
C ALA A 350 -0.02 -17.58 -7.74
N GLY A 351 0.18 -16.32 -7.36
CA GLY A 351 -0.29 -15.16 -8.13
C GLY A 351 0.38 -15.07 -9.49
N ILE A 352 1.70 -15.33 -9.58
CA ILE A 352 2.42 -15.41 -10.86
C ILE A 352 1.80 -16.48 -11.76
N ALA A 353 1.61 -17.69 -11.28
CA ALA A 353 1.05 -18.80 -12.06
C ALA A 353 -0.39 -18.48 -12.53
N LEU A 354 -1.19 -17.82 -11.70
CA LEU A 354 -2.54 -17.37 -12.05
C LEU A 354 -2.51 -16.35 -13.21
N VAL A 355 -1.70 -15.32 -13.10
CA VAL A 355 -1.61 -14.26 -14.10
C VAL A 355 -1.00 -14.79 -15.41
N GLU A 356 0.00 -15.66 -15.35
CA GLU A 356 0.58 -16.31 -16.53
C GLU A 356 -0.42 -17.22 -17.25
N SER A 357 -1.18 -18.00 -16.47
CA SER A 357 -2.24 -18.84 -17.04
C SER A 357 -3.32 -18.00 -17.74
N TRP A 358 -3.71 -16.88 -17.14
CA TRP A 358 -4.64 -15.95 -17.77
C TRP A 358 -4.07 -15.37 -19.06
N ILE A 359 -2.84 -14.81 -19.05
CA ILE A 359 -2.19 -14.27 -20.25
C ILE A 359 -2.07 -15.36 -21.33
N GLY A 360 -1.68 -16.58 -20.96
CA GLY A 360 -1.58 -17.72 -21.88
C GLY A 360 -2.91 -18.11 -22.52
N SER A 361 -4.03 -17.87 -21.85
CA SER A 361 -5.37 -18.13 -22.36
C SER A 361 -5.89 -17.07 -23.33
N LEU A 362 -5.26 -15.91 -23.41
CA LEU A 362 -5.68 -14.82 -24.30
C LEU A 362 -5.33 -15.16 -25.75
N ALA A 363 -6.33 -15.41 -26.58
CA ALA A 363 -6.11 -15.62 -28.02
C ALA A 363 -5.77 -14.32 -28.75
N ARG A 364 -6.31 -13.20 -28.28
CA ARG A 364 -6.11 -11.83 -28.79
C ARG A 364 -6.59 -10.82 -27.75
N CYS A 365 -6.26 -9.56 -27.97
CA CYS A 365 -6.84 -8.47 -27.17
C CYS A 365 -8.34 -8.36 -27.49
N SER A 366 -9.15 -8.21 -26.45
CA SER A 366 -10.55 -7.80 -26.62
C SER A 366 -10.56 -6.34 -27.07
N ASN A 367 -11.24 -6.05 -28.16
CA ASN A 367 -11.45 -4.67 -28.65
C ASN A 367 -12.50 -3.98 -27.78
#